data_263a704f41a7ceaa50c103de03f049a6
#
_entry.id   263a704f41a7ceaa50c103de03f049a6
#
_cell.length_a   1.000
_cell.length_b   1.000
_cell.length_c   1.000
_cell.angle_alpha   90.00
_cell.angle_beta   90.00
_cell.angle_gamma   90.00
#
_symmetry.space_group_name_H-M   'P 1'
#
loop_
_entity.id
_entity.type
_entity.pdbx_description
1 polymer ?
#
loop_
_entity_poly.entity_id
_entity_poly.type
_entity_poly.pdbx_seq_one_letter_code
_entity_poly.pdbx_strand_id
1 'polypeptide(L)'
;MCIRDRGGFAPALKSDEEAIETILEAVKKAGYEPGKDFMIAMDAASSEWKGEKKGEYVLPKAGTKFTSEELIEHWKKLVDRYPIISIEDALDEEDWEGWQKLTAELGDKVQLVGDDLFVTNTERLSKGIELGCGNSILIKLNQIGSVSETLEAIKMAHKAGYTAISSHRSGETEDTTIADLAVALNTCQIKTGAPSRSERVAKYNQLLRICLLYTSDA
;
A
#
# COMPACT_ATOMS: atom_id res chain seq x y z
N MET A 1 21.25 -6.59 11.15
CA MET A 1 19.86 -6.57 10.65
C MET A 1 19.00 -5.89 11.70
N CYS A 2 18.35 -4.79 11.36
CA CYS A 2 17.48 -4.07 12.30
C CYS A 2 16.03 -4.51 12.11
N ILE A 3 15.37 -4.87 13.22
CA ILE A 3 13.91 -5.00 13.25
C ILE A 3 13.34 -3.60 13.38
N ARG A 4 12.48 -3.21 12.45
CA ARG A 4 11.82 -1.90 12.45
C ARG A 4 10.60 -1.88 13.38
N ASP A 5 10.06 -0.68 13.60
CA ASP A 5 8.89 -0.36 14.42
C ASP A 5 7.63 -1.21 14.11
N ARG A 6 7.47 -1.62 12.85
CA ARG A 6 6.33 -2.44 12.37
C ARG A 6 6.58 -3.95 12.44
N GLY A 7 7.65 -4.39 13.13
CA GLY A 7 8.04 -5.81 13.23
C GLY A 7 8.72 -6.37 11.99
N GLY A 8 8.96 -5.54 10.98
CA GLY A 8 9.63 -5.90 9.75
C GLY A 8 11.16 -5.84 9.85
N PHE A 9 11.83 -6.27 8.79
CA PHE A 9 13.28 -6.23 8.66
C PHE A 9 13.72 -5.09 7.75
N ALA A 10 14.88 -4.49 8.03
CA ALA A 10 15.49 -3.45 7.20
C ALA A 10 16.97 -3.78 6.95
N PRO A 11 17.27 -4.78 6.11
CA PRO A 11 18.62 -5.09 5.72
C PRO A 11 19.19 -4.01 4.79
N ALA A 12 20.52 -3.93 4.71
CA ALA A 12 21.19 -3.07 3.75
C ALA A 12 21.23 -3.79 2.40
N LEU A 13 20.23 -3.60 1.58
CA LEU A 13 20.12 -4.16 0.22
C LEU A 13 20.54 -3.11 -0.81
N LYS A 14 20.95 -3.59 -2.00
CA LYS A 14 21.49 -2.75 -3.07
C LYS A 14 20.41 -2.19 -3.98
N SER A 15 19.31 -2.93 -4.14
CA SER A 15 18.20 -2.58 -5.03
C SER A 15 16.84 -3.05 -4.47
N ASP A 16 15.76 -2.59 -5.05
CA ASP A 16 14.41 -3.07 -4.85
C ASP A 16 14.24 -4.53 -5.32
N GLU A 17 14.85 -4.90 -6.45
CA GLU A 17 14.85 -6.29 -6.93
C GLU A 17 15.48 -7.25 -5.90
N GLU A 18 16.63 -6.89 -5.30
CA GLU A 18 17.26 -7.69 -4.25
C GLU A 18 16.34 -7.86 -3.03
N ALA A 19 15.55 -6.85 -2.71
CA ALA A 19 14.55 -6.93 -1.63
C ALA A 19 13.44 -7.92 -1.98
N ILE A 20 12.87 -7.82 -3.18
CA ILE A 20 11.83 -8.73 -3.67
C ILE A 20 12.36 -10.17 -3.70
N GLU A 21 13.53 -10.40 -4.29
CA GLU A 21 14.12 -11.74 -4.40
C GLU A 21 14.43 -12.36 -3.03
N THR A 22 14.89 -11.54 -2.06
CA THR A 22 15.11 -11.98 -0.68
C THR A 22 13.81 -12.44 -0.01
N ILE A 23 12.70 -11.70 -0.21
CA ILE A 23 11.38 -12.08 0.31
C ILE A 23 10.91 -13.38 -0.34
N LEU A 24 11.00 -13.49 -1.67
CA LEU A 24 10.58 -14.69 -2.39
C LEU A 24 11.41 -15.94 -2.00
N GLU A 25 12.69 -15.77 -1.73
CA GLU A 25 13.54 -16.84 -1.20
C GLU A 25 13.08 -17.26 0.20
N ALA A 26 12.76 -16.30 1.07
CA ALA A 26 12.25 -16.58 2.41
C ALA A 26 10.92 -17.34 2.37
N VAL A 27 10.00 -16.96 1.47
CA VAL A 27 8.71 -17.64 1.24
C VAL A 27 8.95 -19.10 0.85
N LYS A 28 9.86 -19.35 -0.12
CA LYS A 28 10.21 -20.72 -0.55
C LYS A 28 10.83 -21.53 0.59
N LYS A 29 11.76 -20.94 1.36
CA LYS A 29 12.39 -21.62 2.52
C LYS A 29 11.39 -21.95 3.62
N ALA A 30 10.31 -21.18 3.75
CA ALA A 30 9.22 -21.44 4.67
C ALA A 30 8.24 -22.53 4.19
N GLY A 31 8.45 -23.07 2.98
CA GLY A 31 7.63 -24.15 2.41
C GLY A 31 6.40 -23.67 1.65
N TYR A 32 6.35 -22.37 1.29
CA TYR A 32 5.25 -21.78 0.53
C TYR A 32 5.67 -21.47 -0.92
N GLU A 33 4.68 -21.34 -1.80
CA GLU A 33 4.84 -21.08 -3.23
C GLU A 33 4.60 -19.59 -3.53
N PRO A 34 5.64 -18.81 -3.93
CA PRO A 34 5.46 -17.42 -4.38
C PRO A 34 4.52 -17.34 -5.58
N GLY A 35 3.64 -16.35 -5.58
CA GLY A 35 2.67 -16.15 -6.64
C GLY A 35 1.40 -17.00 -6.49
N LYS A 36 1.35 -17.87 -5.47
CA LYS A 36 0.18 -18.69 -5.16
C LYS A 36 -0.23 -18.53 -3.69
N ASP A 37 0.68 -18.85 -2.75
CA ASP A 37 0.41 -18.71 -1.32
C ASP A 37 0.70 -17.29 -0.83
N PHE A 38 1.68 -16.63 -1.45
CA PHE A 38 2.11 -15.27 -1.15
C PHE A 38 2.32 -14.43 -2.42
N MET A 39 1.81 -13.21 -2.37
CA MET A 39 2.04 -12.17 -3.37
C MET A 39 2.79 -11.01 -2.73
N ILE A 40 3.40 -10.16 -3.54
CA ILE A 40 4.10 -8.95 -3.10
C ILE A 40 3.17 -7.75 -3.20
N ALA A 41 3.05 -6.99 -2.12
CA ALA A 41 2.51 -5.65 -2.09
C ALA A 41 3.64 -4.70 -1.67
N MET A 42 3.92 -3.69 -2.49
CA MET A 42 5.02 -2.75 -2.27
C MET A 42 4.49 -1.40 -1.84
N ASP A 43 5.24 -0.73 -0.96
CA ASP A 43 5.11 0.69 -0.67
C ASP A 43 6.40 1.36 -1.15
N ALA A 44 6.33 2.05 -2.28
CA ALA A 44 7.48 2.69 -2.91
C ALA A 44 7.81 4.03 -2.24
N ALA A 45 6.80 4.74 -1.74
CA ALA A 45 6.93 6.06 -1.14
C ALA A 45 7.74 7.03 -2.02
N SER A 46 7.40 7.09 -3.32
CA SER A 46 8.24 7.74 -4.35
C SER A 46 8.34 9.26 -4.19
N SER A 47 7.52 9.88 -3.37
CA SER A 47 7.68 11.29 -2.97
C SER A 47 9.01 11.54 -2.26
N GLU A 48 9.58 10.53 -1.58
CA GLU A 48 10.91 10.59 -0.96
C GLU A 48 12.06 10.61 -1.99
N TRP A 49 11.78 10.29 -3.25
CA TRP A 49 12.77 10.24 -4.34
C TRP A 49 12.72 11.46 -5.25
N LYS A 50 11.93 12.45 -4.91
CA LYS A 50 11.72 13.66 -5.69
C LYS A 50 13.03 14.33 -6.07
N GLY A 51 13.25 14.58 -7.35
CA GLY A 51 14.36 15.33 -7.90
C GLY A 51 14.15 16.86 -7.80
N GLU A 52 14.97 17.61 -8.51
CA GLU A 52 14.89 19.08 -8.53
C GLU A 52 13.66 19.59 -9.33
N LYS A 53 13.20 18.82 -10.30
CA LYS A 53 12.05 19.16 -11.14
C LYS A 53 10.90 18.19 -10.94
N LYS A 54 9.68 18.65 -11.21
CA LYS A 54 8.50 17.80 -11.24
C LYS A 54 8.69 16.67 -12.25
N GLY A 55 8.36 15.43 -11.83
CA GLY A 55 8.55 14.23 -12.64
C GLY A 55 9.99 13.73 -12.75
N GLU A 56 10.90 14.25 -11.93
CA GLU A 56 12.25 13.71 -11.75
C GLU A 56 12.31 12.95 -10.43
N TYR A 57 12.91 11.75 -10.46
CA TYR A 57 13.10 10.87 -9.31
C TYR A 57 14.56 10.46 -9.21
N VAL A 58 15.10 10.40 -7.99
CA VAL A 58 16.48 9.98 -7.71
C VAL A 58 16.46 8.91 -6.63
N LEU A 59 16.78 7.68 -6.97
CA LEU A 59 16.83 6.59 -6.00
C LEU A 59 17.97 6.83 -4.99
N PRO A 60 17.68 6.90 -3.68
CA PRO A 60 18.65 7.39 -2.69
C PRO A 60 19.93 6.57 -2.58
N LYS A 61 19.86 5.25 -2.83
CA LYS A 61 21.00 4.35 -2.69
C LYS A 61 21.78 4.15 -4.01
N ALA A 62 21.05 4.00 -5.10
CA ALA A 62 21.62 3.74 -6.41
C ALA A 62 22.08 5.02 -7.12
N GLY A 63 21.55 6.18 -6.72
CA GLY A 63 21.77 7.45 -7.41
C GLY A 63 21.19 7.47 -8.84
N THR A 64 20.43 6.43 -9.20
CA THR A 64 19.77 6.34 -10.50
C THR A 64 18.71 7.41 -10.61
N LYS A 65 18.69 8.12 -11.73
CA LYS A 65 17.68 9.13 -12.03
C LYS A 65 16.67 8.54 -12.99
N PHE A 66 15.40 8.88 -12.76
CA PHE A 66 14.28 8.53 -13.63
C PHE A 66 13.44 9.77 -13.92
N THR A 67 12.87 9.83 -15.10
CA THR A 67 11.65 10.59 -15.37
C THR A 67 10.43 9.79 -14.91
N SER A 68 9.25 10.39 -14.91
CA SER A 68 7.99 9.66 -14.60
C SER A 68 7.80 8.48 -15.55
N GLU A 69 8.06 8.65 -16.83
CA GLU A 69 7.93 7.60 -17.84
C GLU A 69 8.93 6.45 -17.61
N GLU A 70 10.17 6.76 -17.29
CA GLU A 70 11.20 5.76 -17.02
C GLU A 70 10.90 4.99 -15.73
N LEU A 71 10.33 5.65 -14.70
CA LEU A 71 9.92 4.99 -13.47
C LEU A 71 8.68 4.10 -13.69
N ILE A 72 7.73 4.51 -14.53
CA ILE A 72 6.61 3.65 -14.95
C ILE A 72 7.12 2.40 -15.67
N GLU A 73 8.07 2.54 -16.60
CA GLU A 73 8.67 1.39 -17.27
C GLU A 73 9.45 0.48 -16.29
N HIS A 74 10.05 1.04 -15.25
CA HIS A 74 10.67 0.26 -14.18
C HIS A 74 9.63 -0.59 -13.44
N TRP A 75 8.49 0.01 -13.02
CA TRP A 75 7.39 -0.72 -12.37
C TRP A 75 6.82 -1.81 -13.27
N LYS A 76 6.64 -1.55 -14.55
CA LYS A 76 6.16 -2.56 -15.51
C LYS A 76 7.07 -3.78 -15.56
N LYS A 77 8.39 -3.58 -15.63
CA LYS A 77 9.38 -4.67 -15.62
C LYS A 77 9.31 -5.49 -14.34
N LEU A 78 9.14 -4.85 -13.19
CA LEU A 78 9.01 -5.56 -11.91
C LEU A 78 7.71 -6.36 -11.83
N VAL A 79 6.58 -5.78 -12.25
CA VAL A 79 5.28 -6.45 -12.28
C VAL A 79 5.26 -7.65 -13.24
N ASP A 80 5.91 -7.52 -14.40
CA ASP A 80 5.98 -8.62 -15.37
C ASP A 80 6.91 -9.77 -14.90
N ARG A 81 7.89 -9.47 -14.04
CA ARG A 81 8.89 -10.45 -13.56
C ARG A 81 8.52 -11.10 -12.23
N TYR A 82 7.85 -10.39 -11.35
CA TYR A 82 7.61 -10.82 -9.97
C TYR A 82 6.10 -10.85 -9.66
N PRO A 83 5.65 -11.65 -8.67
CA PRO A 83 4.25 -11.75 -8.29
C PRO A 83 3.78 -10.54 -7.47
N ILE A 84 3.88 -9.34 -8.06
CA ILE A 84 3.46 -8.08 -7.46
C ILE A 84 1.98 -7.86 -7.79
N ILE A 85 1.16 -7.63 -6.77
CA ILE A 85 -0.28 -7.35 -6.92
C ILE A 85 -0.68 -5.94 -6.53
N SER A 86 0.21 -5.20 -5.84
CA SER A 86 -0.09 -3.86 -5.36
C SER A 86 1.17 -3.01 -5.27
N ILE A 87 1.07 -1.75 -5.69
CA ILE A 87 2.12 -0.73 -5.53
C ILE A 87 1.49 0.51 -4.90
N GLU A 88 1.97 0.88 -3.71
CA GLU A 88 1.57 2.07 -2.98
C GLU A 88 2.56 3.20 -3.28
N ASP A 89 2.03 4.38 -3.56
CA ASP A 89 2.78 5.61 -3.88
C ASP A 89 3.91 5.40 -4.89
N ALA A 90 3.54 4.80 -6.03
CA ALA A 90 4.45 4.47 -7.11
C ALA A 90 5.10 5.70 -7.78
N LEU A 91 4.51 6.89 -7.63
CA LEU A 91 4.99 8.18 -8.10
C LEU A 91 4.79 9.26 -7.02
N ASP A 92 5.41 10.43 -7.20
CA ASP A 92 5.24 11.60 -6.32
C ASP A 92 3.76 12.03 -6.23
N GLU A 93 3.34 12.47 -5.05
CA GLU A 93 1.96 12.87 -4.74
C GLU A 93 1.42 14.06 -5.54
N GLU A 94 2.31 14.82 -6.21
CA GLU A 94 1.95 15.93 -7.09
C GLU A 94 2.17 15.61 -8.58
N ASP A 95 2.63 14.40 -8.90
CA ASP A 95 2.83 13.98 -10.30
C ASP A 95 1.55 13.38 -10.91
N TRP A 96 0.46 14.15 -10.91
CA TRP A 96 -0.85 13.73 -11.41
C TRP A 96 -0.83 13.22 -12.85
N GLU A 97 0.00 13.81 -13.73
CA GLU A 97 0.15 13.38 -15.12
C GLU A 97 0.84 12.02 -15.22
N GLY A 98 1.87 11.80 -14.40
CA GLY A 98 2.53 10.51 -14.26
C GLY A 98 1.57 9.44 -13.72
N TRP A 99 0.79 9.75 -12.69
CA TRP A 99 -0.22 8.84 -12.12
C TRP A 99 -1.29 8.44 -13.13
N GLN A 100 -1.73 9.38 -13.98
CA GLN A 100 -2.68 9.10 -15.05
C GLN A 100 -2.13 8.08 -16.05
N LYS A 101 -0.87 8.28 -16.50
CA LYS A 101 -0.17 7.35 -17.40
C LYS A 101 0.06 5.99 -16.74
N LEU A 102 0.55 5.97 -15.50
CA LEU A 102 0.77 4.76 -14.72
C LEU A 102 -0.50 3.93 -14.60
N THR A 103 -1.62 4.58 -14.28
CA THR A 103 -2.91 3.90 -14.13
C THR A 103 -3.41 3.33 -15.45
N ALA A 104 -3.26 4.07 -16.55
CA ALA A 104 -3.62 3.59 -17.88
C ALA A 104 -2.82 2.34 -18.30
N GLU A 105 -1.55 2.23 -17.87
CA GLU A 105 -0.66 1.14 -18.28
C GLU A 105 -0.69 -0.08 -17.35
N LEU A 106 -0.89 0.12 -16.04
CA LEU A 106 -0.79 -0.93 -15.03
C LEU A 106 -2.06 -1.15 -14.21
N GLY A 107 -3.04 -0.26 -14.28
CA GLY A 107 -4.23 -0.32 -13.42
C GLY A 107 -5.09 -1.57 -13.61
N ASP A 108 -5.07 -2.19 -14.78
CA ASP A 108 -5.76 -3.47 -15.04
C ASP A 108 -5.00 -4.71 -14.52
N LYS A 109 -3.70 -4.55 -14.21
CA LYS A 109 -2.83 -5.66 -13.78
C LYS A 109 -2.60 -5.68 -12.27
N VAL A 110 -2.45 -4.50 -11.66
CA VAL A 110 -2.10 -4.35 -10.24
C VAL A 110 -2.92 -3.26 -9.56
N GLN A 111 -3.05 -3.39 -8.26
CA GLN A 111 -3.61 -2.35 -7.41
C GLN A 111 -2.61 -1.19 -7.28
N LEU A 112 -3.04 0.01 -7.65
CA LEU A 112 -2.27 1.25 -7.55
C LEU A 112 -2.86 2.10 -6.42
N VAL A 113 -2.16 2.11 -5.29
CA VAL A 113 -2.65 2.67 -4.03
C VAL A 113 -2.11 4.08 -3.83
N GLY A 114 -3.00 5.04 -3.58
CA GLY A 114 -2.60 6.36 -3.12
C GLY A 114 -2.69 6.47 -1.59
N ASP A 115 -1.54 6.60 -0.93
CA ASP A 115 -1.40 7.04 0.46
C ASP A 115 -1.14 8.55 0.50
N ASP A 116 0.06 8.98 0.16
CA ASP A 116 0.43 10.40 0.10
C ASP A 116 -0.33 11.13 -1.02
N LEU A 117 -0.66 10.45 -2.12
CA LEU A 117 -1.47 10.99 -3.20
C LEU A 117 -2.85 11.49 -2.70
N PHE A 118 -3.52 10.73 -1.84
CA PHE A 118 -4.90 11.00 -1.41
C PHE A 118 -5.04 11.46 0.04
N VAL A 119 -4.10 11.13 0.92
CA VAL A 119 -4.05 11.47 2.35
C VAL A 119 -5.39 11.29 3.10
N THR A 120 -6.17 10.27 2.72
CA THR A 120 -7.53 10.01 3.24
C THR A 120 -8.49 11.22 3.05
N ASN A 121 -8.20 12.10 2.10
CA ASN A 121 -8.91 13.36 1.85
C ASN A 121 -9.84 13.25 0.65
N THR A 122 -11.11 13.61 0.82
CA THR A 122 -12.15 13.50 -0.22
C THR A 122 -11.91 14.42 -1.42
N GLU A 123 -11.33 15.60 -1.23
CA GLU A 123 -11.04 16.53 -2.33
C GLU A 123 -9.93 15.99 -3.24
N ARG A 124 -8.82 15.48 -2.62
CA ARG A 124 -7.73 14.85 -3.39
C ARG A 124 -8.19 13.57 -4.08
N LEU A 125 -9.00 12.76 -3.37
CA LEU A 125 -9.57 11.54 -3.95
C LEU A 125 -10.50 11.86 -5.13
N SER A 126 -11.39 12.85 -5.01
CA SER A 126 -12.26 13.29 -6.11
C SER A 126 -11.45 13.70 -7.33
N LYS A 127 -10.41 14.51 -7.14
CA LYS A 127 -9.48 14.90 -8.21
C LYS A 127 -8.82 13.68 -8.87
N GLY A 128 -8.35 12.72 -8.07
CA GLY A 128 -7.74 11.49 -8.61
C GLY A 128 -8.72 10.65 -9.43
N ILE A 129 -9.95 10.51 -8.94
CA ILE A 129 -11.03 9.82 -9.66
C ILE A 129 -11.33 10.51 -11.00
N GLU A 130 -11.46 11.83 -11.00
CA GLU A 130 -11.71 12.62 -12.22
C GLU A 130 -10.59 12.51 -13.24
N LEU A 131 -9.35 12.43 -12.78
CA LEU A 131 -8.17 12.31 -13.63
C LEU A 131 -7.84 10.84 -14.01
N GLY A 132 -8.47 9.85 -13.38
CA GLY A 132 -8.14 8.44 -13.58
C GLY A 132 -6.79 8.04 -12.97
N CYS A 133 -6.46 8.55 -11.78
CA CYS A 133 -5.20 8.33 -11.09
C CYS A 133 -5.34 7.31 -9.95
N GLY A 134 -4.68 6.16 -10.05
CA GLY A 134 -4.80 5.06 -9.10
C GLY A 134 -6.10 4.27 -9.26
N ASN A 135 -6.28 3.24 -8.44
CA ASN A 135 -7.48 2.43 -8.35
C ASN A 135 -7.76 1.95 -6.90
N SER A 136 -6.99 2.48 -5.95
CA SER A 136 -7.12 2.18 -4.53
C SER A 136 -6.69 3.36 -3.67
N ILE A 137 -7.25 3.47 -2.47
CA ILE A 137 -6.86 4.46 -1.46
C ILE A 137 -6.40 3.77 -0.17
N LEU A 138 -5.32 4.26 0.42
CA LEU A 138 -4.94 3.90 1.79
C LEU A 138 -5.71 4.79 2.78
N ILE A 139 -6.30 4.18 3.78
CA ILE A 139 -7.14 4.83 4.78
C ILE A 139 -6.40 4.89 6.11
N LYS A 140 -6.14 6.10 6.57
CA LYS A 140 -5.53 6.40 7.87
C LYS A 140 -6.45 7.33 8.67
N LEU A 141 -7.18 6.79 9.62
CA LEU A 141 -8.15 7.53 10.45
C LEU A 141 -7.61 8.83 11.04
N ASN A 142 -6.38 8.80 11.55
CA ASN A 142 -5.76 9.95 12.18
C ASN A 142 -5.05 10.92 11.21
N GLN A 143 -5.04 10.63 9.91
CA GLN A 143 -4.50 11.53 8.89
C GLN A 143 -5.51 12.64 8.56
N ILE A 144 -6.75 12.26 8.31
CA ILE A 144 -7.86 13.22 8.17
C ILE A 144 -8.40 13.66 9.55
N GLY A 145 -8.30 12.82 10.57
CA GLY A 145 -8.60 13.16 11.97
C GLY A 145 -10.08 13.07 12.37
N SER A 146 -10.96 12.63 11.49
CA SER A 146 -12.40 12.47 11.71
C SER A 146 -12.89 11.14 11.15
N VAL A 147 -13.64 10.40 11.96
CA VAL A 147 -14.28 9.15 11.50
C VAL A 147 -15.29 9.43 10.38
N SER A 148 -16.05 10.49 10.48
CA SER A 148 -17.06 10.85 9.47
C SER A 148 -16.41 11.09 8.10
N GLU A 149 -15.35 11.89 8.04
CA GLU A 149 -14.61 12.15 6.79
C GLU A 149 -13.93 10.89 6.26
N THR A 150 -13.42 10.04 7.14
CA THR A 150 -12.88 8.71 6.76
C THR A 150 -13.95 7.85 6.08
N LEU A 151 -15.16 7.79 6.66
CA LEU A 151 -16.30 7.06 6.09
C LEU A 151 -16.72 7.63 4.73
N GLU A 152 -16.68 8.95 4.57
CA GLU A 152 -16.97 9.62 3.30
C GLU A 152 -15.92 9.28 2.23
N ALA A 153 -14.63 9.29 2.57
CA ALA A 153 -13.57 8.90 1.66
C ALA A 153 -13.71 7.44 1.18
N ILE A 154 -13.98 6.50 2.11
CA ILE A 154 -14.20 5.09 1.76
C ILE A 154 -15.43 4.93 0.86
N LYS A 155 -16.56 5.58 1.18
CA LYS A 155 -17.77 5.53 0.36
C LYS A 155 -17.53 6.11 -1.04
N MET A 156 -16.78 7.21 -1.14
CA MET A 156 -16.41 7.83 -2.42
C MET A 156 -15.55 6.88 -3.27
N ALA A 157 -14.53 6.28 -2.67
CA ALA A 157 -13.67 5.29 -3.32
C ALA A 157 -14.51 4.12 -3.89
N HIS A 158 -15.33 3.49 -3.06
CA HIS A 158 -16.17 2.36 -3.48
C HIS A 158 -17.16 2.72 -4.59
N LYS A 159 -17.77 3.92 -4.54
CA LYS A 159 -18.68 4.39 -5.60
C LYS A 159 -17.96 4.58 -6.94
N ALA A 160 -16.68 4.92 -6.91
CA ALA A 160 -15.86 5.06 -8.11
C ALA A 160 -15.23 3.75 -8.59
N GLY A 161 -15.48 2.62 -7.89
CA GLY A 161 -14.86 1.32 -8.21
C GLY A 161 -13.44 1.17 -7.67
N TYR A 162 -12.97 2.09 -6.83
CA TYR A 162 -11.69 1.98 -6.14
C TYR A 162 -11.81 1.04 -4.95
N THR A 163 -10.73 0.32 -4.66
CA THR A 163 -10.58 -0.41 -3.41
C THR A 163 -10.09 0.52 -2.29
N ALA A 164 -10.23 0.07 -1.04
CA ALA A 164 -9.71 0.78 0.12
C ALA A 164 -8.92 -0.17 1.00
N ILE A 165 -7.85 0.32 1.63
CA ILE A 165 -7.01 -0.45 2.54
C ILE A 165 -7.03 0.25 3.89
N SER A 166 -7.56 -0.39 4.93
CA SER A 166 -7.48 0.13 6.30
C SER A 166 -6.03 -0.01 6.80
N SER A 167 -5.41 1.09 7.26
CA SER A 167 -3.99 1.12 7.56
C SER A 167 -3.67 1.59 8.97
N HIS A 168 -2.64 0.97 9.53
CA HIS A 168 -1.95 1.44 10.72
C HIS A 168 -1.05 2.65 10.43
N ARG A 169 -0.39 3.15 11.48
CA ARG A 169 0.70 4.13 11.40
C ARG A 169 2.02 3.50 11.89
N SER A 170 3.14 4.21 11.70
CA SER A 170 4.45 3.79 12.26
C SER A 170 4.43 3.74 13.78
N GLY A 171 3.86 4.74 14.45
CA GLY A 171 3.53 4.70 15.88
C GLY A 171 2.14 4.11 16.08
N GLU A 172 2.03 3.04 16.87
CA GLU A 172 0.79 2.32 17.12
C GLU A 172 0.63 1.96 18.59
N THR A 173 -0.63 1.69 18.97
CA THR A 173 -1.04 1.11 20.24
C THR A 173 -1.75 -0.21 20.02
N GLU A 174 -2.22 -0.86 21.07
CA GLU A 174 -3.03 -2.08 20.99
C GLU A 174 -4.51 -1.83 20.62
N ASP A 175 -4.88 -0.58 20.27
CA ASP A 175 -6.20 -0.26 19.74
C ASP A 175 -6.52 -1.06 18.47
N THR A 176 -7.75 -1.54 18.34
CA THR A 176 -8.17 -2.45 17.27
C THR A 176 -9.14 -1.82 16.27
N THR A 177 -9.46 -0.54 16.42
CA THR A 177 -10.47 0.16 15.62
C THR A 177 -10.31 -0.03 14.11
N ILE A 178 -9.06 -0.05 13.60
CA ILE A 178 -8.83 -0.25 12.16
C ILE A 178 -9.20 -1.66 11.68
N ALA A 179 -9.18 -2.67 12.52
CA ALA A 179 -9.63 -4.01 12.18
C ALA A 179 -11.18 -4.08 12.11
N ASP A 180 -11.85 -3.47 13.09
CA ASP A 180 -13.32 -3.34 13.08
C ASP A 180 -13.78 -2.53 11.86
N LEU A 181 -13.10 -1.43 11.54
CA LEU A 181 -13.38 -0.59 10.38
C LEU A 181 -13.25 -1.37 9.08
N ALA A 182 -12.17 -2.15 8.93
CA ALA A 182 -11.92 -2.94 7.73
C ALA A 182 -13.06 -3.92 7.44
N VAL A 183 -13.58 -4.58 8.47
CA VAL A 183 -14.69 -5.52 8.33
C VAL A 183 -16.02 -4.79 8.14
N ALA A 184 -16.32 -3.79 8.99
CA ALA A 184 -17.60 -3.07 8.96
C ALA A 184 -17.88 -2.36 7.63
N LEU A 185 -16.83 -1.88 6.96
CA LEU A 185 -16.96 -1.16 5.69
C LEU A 185 -16.60 -2.02 4.47
N ASN A 186 -16.33 -3.30 4.69
CA ASN A 186 -15.97 -4.24 3.63
C ASN A 186 -14.79 -3.74 2.77
N THR A 187 -13.76 -3.18 3.41
CA THR A 187 -12.55 -2.78 2.67
C THR A 187 -11.77 -4.01 2.18
N CYS A 188 -12.01 -5.18 2.77
CA CYS A 188 -11.40 -6.47 2.46
C CYS A 188 -9.87 -6.50 2.60
N GLN A 189 -9.25 -5.40 3.00
CA GLN A 189 -7.81 -5.26 3.08
C GLN A 189 -7.40 -4.48 4.34
N ILE A 190 -6.29 -4.91 4.94
CA ILE A 190 -5.68 -4.22 6.08
C ILE A 190 -4.16 -4.22 5.94
N LYS A 191 -3.53 -3.05 6.14
CA LYS A 191 -2.08 -2.88 6.25
C LYS A 191 -1.76 -2.65 7.73
N THR A 192 -1.27 -3.68 8.45
CA THR A 192 -1.15 -3.61 9.92
C THR A 192 0.18 -4.12 10.48
N GLY A 193 1.20 -4.29 9.65
CA GLY A 193 2.54 -4.72 10.06
C GLY A 193 2.69 -6.24 10.18
N ALA A 194 3.90 -6.69 10.50
CA ALA A 194 4.17 -8.09 10.71
C ALA A 194 3.54 -8.59 12.02
N PRO A 195 3.13 -9.88 12.12
CA PRO A 195 2.50 -10.44 13.33
C PRO A 195 3.54 -10.76 14.42
N SER A 196 4.30 -9.77 14.85
CA SER A 196 5.44 -9.96 15.76
C SER A 196 5.51 -8.98 16.94
N ARG A 197 4.71 -7.93 16.96
CA ARG A 197 4.61 -6.96 18.06
C ARG A 197 3.17 -6.88 18.55
N SER A 198 2.97 -6.66 19.86
CA SER A 198 1.64 -6.69 20.47
C SER A 198 0.69 -5.69 19.85
N GLU A 199 1.16 -4.47 19.56
CA GLU A 199 0.37 -3.44 18.89
C GLU A 199 -0.07 -3.80 17.46
N ARG A 200 0.63 -4.73 16.80
CA ARG A 200 0.26 -5.27 15.48
C ARG A 200 -0.61 -6.51 15.62
N VAL A 201 -0.19 -7.44 16.49
CA VAL A 201 -0.92 -8.70 16.75
C VAL A 201 -2.33 -8.43 17.31
N ALA A 202 -2.54 -7.34 18.05
CA ALA A 202 -3.86 -6.94 18.54
C ALA A 202 -4.90 -6.84 17.41
N LYS A 203 -4.53 -6.28 16.24
CA LYS A 203 -5.43 -6.16 15.08
C LYS A 203 -5.73 -7.51 14.46
N TYR A 204 -4.73 -8.38 14.30
CA TYR A 204 -4.94 -9.76 13.84
C TYR A 204 -5.85 -10.55 14.78
N ASN A 205 -5.63 -10.44 16.08
CA ASN A 205 -6.48 -11.09 17.08
C ASN A 205 -7.92 -10.56 17.06
N GLN A 206 -8.12 -9.27 16.74
CA GLN A 206 -9.45 -8.69 16.58
C GLN A 206 -10.16 -9.28 15.35
N LEU A 207 -9.47 -9.40 14.23
CA LEU A 207 -10.02 -10.06 13.04
C LEU A 207 -10.44 -11.51 13.33
N LEU A 208 -9.64 -12.25 14.11
CA LEU A 208 -10.00 -13.61 14.55
C LEU A 208 -11.24 -13.60 15.44
N ARG A 209 -11.36 -12.66 16.41
CA ARG A 209 -12.56 -12.54 17.24
C ARG A 209 -13.82 -12.25 16.43
N ILE A 210 -13.72 -11.34 15.45
CA ILE A 210 -14.83 -11.02 14.55
C ILE A 210 -15.23 -12.27 13.74
N CYS A 211 -14.26 -12.98 13.19
CA CYS A 211 -14.50 -14.22 12.45
C CYS A 211 -15.25 -15.25 13.30
N LEU A 212 -14.85 -15.45 14.56
CA LEU A 212 -15.50 -16.38 15.47
C LEU A 212 -16.95 -16.00 15.77
N LEU A 213 -17.26 -14.70 15.91
CA LEU A 213 -18.65 -14.22 16.11
C LEU A 213 -19.54 -14.58 14.92
N TYR A 214 -19.05 -14.40 13.70
CA TYR A 214 -19.82 -14.74 12.49
C TYR A 214 -19.96 -16.23 12.22
N THR A 215 -19.07 -17.07 12.76
CA THR A 215 -19.08 -18.53 12.54
C THR A 215 -19.77 -19.30 13.66
N SER A 216 -20.00 -18.70 14.84
CA SER A 216 -20.68 -19.35 15.96
C SER A 216 -22.21 -19.43 15.80
N ASP A 217 -22.79 -18.63 14.90
CA ASP A 217 -24.24 -18.57 14.64
C ASP A 217 -24.63 -19.27 13.31
N ALA A 218 -23.71 -20.02 12.70
CA ALA A 218 -23.91 -20.84 11.48
C ALA A 218 -23.91 -22.37 11.84
#